data_d8f7157a33fb305ac4dc1c46fa92c3a9
#
_entry.id   d8f7157a33fb305ac4dc1c46fa92c3a9
#
_cell.length_a   1.000
_cell.length_b   1.000
_cell.length_c   1.000
_cell.angle_alpha   90.00
_cell.angle_beta   90.00
_cell.angle_gamma   90.00
#
_symmetry.space_group_name_H-M   'P 1'
#
loop_
_entity.id
_entity.type
_entity.pdbx_description
1 polymer ?
#
loop_
_entity_poly.entity_id
_entity_poly.type
_entity_poly.pdbx_seq_one_letter_code
_entity_poly.pdbx_strand_id
1 'polypeptide(L)'
;SESDMIEIKDMGLPQSELTIAEILKPQGYHNIHIGKWHLGHSEKFLPRKHGFDESLRMDQGSLFLPENDPNVINAKLDFDPIDKLLWGNLPYAVNFNEGPRMKPKGHLTDYLTNEAVKVIELNKNRPFFMYMAYWAVHSPLQAKKEDYEKLSYINNHEERVLAAMVMSVDRGVGKIRKALEDNGIDKNTIIVFTSDNGAPGYIGLPDLNKPYRGWKLTHFEGGVHIPFIVNYPNKIPAGQIYNGRISNMDIFSTFSEIAGLKPTNDIEIDGVNILPYLTGEIQG
;
A
#
# COMPACT_ATOMS: atom_id res chain seq x y z
N SER A 1 -18.72 24.79 -6.30
CA SER A 1 -18.81 26.08 -5.59
C SER A 1 -17.78 26.08 -4.46
N GLU A 2 -17.50 27.23 -3.84
CA GLU A 2 -16.60 27.34 -2.68
C GLU A 2 -17.10 26.49 -1.50
N SER A 3 -18.43 26.30 -1.36
CA SER A 3 -19.02 25.40 -0.38
C SER A 3 -18.67 23.92 -0.61
N ASP A 4 -18.65 23.47 -1.86
CA ASP A 4 -18.30 22.08 -2.20
C ASP A 4 -16.81 21.79 -1.95
N MET A 5 -15.96 22.80 -2.12
CA MET A 5 -14.52 22.70 -1.80
C MET A 5 -14.24 22.66 -0.29
N ILE A 6 -15.09 23.31 0.52
CA ILE A 6 -15.00 23.26 1.99
C ILE A 6 -15.43 21.89 2.51
N GLU A 7 -16.49 21.29 1.94
CA GLU A 7 -16.90 19.92 2.30
C GLU A 7 -15.81 18.89 2.01
N ILE A 8 -15.15 18.95 0.86
CA ILE A 8 -14.08 17.99 0.50
C ILE A 8 -12.88 18.12 1.46
N LYS A 9 -12.55 19.33 1.92
CA LYS A 9 -11.44 19.53 2.87
C LYS A 9 -11.71 18.95 4.26
N ASP A 10 -12.97 18.80 4.63
CA ASP A 10 -13.39 18.25 5.92
C ASP A 10 -13.74 16.75 5.86
N MET A 11 -13.57 16.10 4.72
CA MET A 11 -13.73 14.64 4.58
C MET A 11 -12.42 13.91 4.90
N GLY A 12 -12.51 12.90 5.76
CA GLY A 12 -11.39 12.05 6.14
C GLY A 12 -11.77 11.08 7.24
N LEU A 13 -10.80 10.26 7.68
CA LEU A 13 -11.00 9.32 8.77
C LEU A 13 -11.26 10.08 10.07
N PRO A 14 -12.44 9.92 10.72
CA PRO A 14 -12.71 10.55 12.00
C PRO A 14 -11.72 10.06 13.08
N GLN A 15 -11.35 10.94 14.00
CA GLN A 15 -10.49 10.57 15.15
C GLN A 15 -11.19 9.65 16.16
N SER A 16 -12.49 9.43 16.02
CA SER A 16 -13.23 8.40 16.78
C SER A 16 -12.96 6.98 16.29
N GLU A 17 -12.50 6.82 15.04
CA GLU A 17 -12.21 5.53 14.46
C GLU A 17 -10.81 5.06 14.89
N LEU A 18 -10.75 3.90 15.54
CA LEU A 18 -9.52 3.34 16.07
C LEU A 18 -8.72 2.63 14.97
N THR A 19 -7.47 3.01 14.79
CA THR A 19 -6.57 2.42 13.80
C THR A 19 -5.66 1.34 14.40
N ILE A 20 -5.08 0.49 13.54
CA ILE A 20 -4.05 -0.49 13.94
C ILE A 20 -2.87 0.21 14.63
N ALA A 21 -2.45 1.37 14.14
CA ALA A 21 -1.35 2.13 14.74
C ALA A 21 -1.68 2.60 16.16
N GLU A 22 -2.92 3.04 16.40
CA GLU A 22 -3.36 3.48 17.72
C GLU A 22 -3.43 2.34 18.73
N ILE A 23 -3.89 1.14 18.33
CA ILE A 23 -3.92 -0.01 19.24
C ILE A 23 -2.52 -0.58 19.53
N LEU A 24 -1.59 -0.50 18.59
CA LEU A 24 -0.23 -1.03 18.78
C LEU A 24 0.67 -0.09 19.59
N LYS A 25 0.40 1.22 19.58
CA LYS A 25 1.21 2.23 20.26
C LYS A 25 1.34 2.01 21.78
N PRO A 26 0.28 1.73 22.54
CA PRO A 26 0.38 1.42 23.98
C PRO A 26 1.17 0.15 24.27
N GLN A 27 1.35 -0.74 23.29
CA GLN A 27 2.15 -1.96 23.39
C GLN A 27 3.64 -1.73 23.09
N GLY A 28 4.05 -0.47 22.94
CA GLY A 28 5.45 -0.08 22.71
C GLY A 28 5.89 -0.19 21.25
N TYR A 29 4.96 -0.37 20.32
CA TYR A 29 5.30 -0.33 18.89
C TYR A 29 5.61 1.09 18.46
N HIS A 30 6.65 1.23 17.64
CA HIS A 30 6.90 2.43 16.87
C HIS A 30 6.20 2.31 15.51
N ASN A 31 5.31 3.22 15.21
CA ASN A 31 4.41 3.12 14.07
C ASN A 31 4.84 4.06 12.94
N ILE A 32 5.07 3.52 11.76
CA ILE A 32 5.59 4.25 10.61
C ILE A 32 4.65 4.08 9.41
N HIS A 33 4.29 5.20 8.80
CA HIS A 33 3.56 5.24 7.52
C HIS A 33 4.51 5.64 6.40
N ILE A 34 4.49 4.91 5.28
CA ILE A 34 5.26 5.22 4.08
C ILE A 34 4.36 5.07 2.85
N GLY A 35 4.17 6.16 2.10
CA GLY A 35 3.50 6.14 0.81
C GLY A 35 2.17 6.88 0.77
N LYS A 36 1.16 6.28 0.13
CA LYS A 36 -0.15 6.86 -0.07
C LYS A 36 -0.93 6.95 1.26
N TRP A 37 -1.55 8.11 1.49
CA TRP A 37 -2.55 8.30 2.52
C TRP A 37 -3.80 8.92 1.89
N HIS A 38 -4.89 8.18 1.82
CA HIS A 38 -6.12 8.60 1.14
C HIS A 38 -7.30 8.73 2.12
N LEU A 39 -7.00 9.05 3.40
CA LEU A 39 -7.98 9.13 4.47
C LEU A 39 -8.17 10.56 4.99
N GLY A 40 -7.97 11.54 4.12
CA GLY A 40 -8.17 12.95 4.38
C GLY A 40 -6.90 13.80 4.23
N HIS A 41 -7.10 15.11 3.98
CA HIS A 41 -6.03 16.03 3.61
C HIS A 41 -5.79 17.13 4.65
N SER A 42 -6.81 17.50 5.43
CA SER A 42 -6.62 18.47 6.49
C SER A 42 -5.82 17.90 7.65
N GLU A 43 -5.14 18.75 8.41
CA GLU A 43 -4.20 18.36 9.46
C GLU A 43 -4.77 17.31 10.42
N LYS A 44 -6.05 17.44 10.80
CA LYS A 44 -6.75 16.52 11.73
C LYS A 44 -6.85 15.08 11.22
N PHE A 45 -6.69 14.84 9.92
CA PHE A 45 -6.81 13.53 9.28
C PHE A 45 -5.46 12.91 8.86
N LEU A 46 -4.34 13.57 9.15
CA LEU A 46 -3.03 13.09 8.75
C LEU A 46 -2.58 11.87 9.57
N PRO A 47 -1.69 11.00 9.05
CA PRO A 47 -1.29 9.75 9.70
C PRO A 47 -0.90 9.90 11.16
N ARG A 48 -0.17 10.96 11.52
CA ARG A 48 0.28 11.20 12.90
C ARG A 48 -0.86 11.54 13.88
N LYS A 49 -2.03 11.88 13.38
CA LYS A 49 -3.25 12.03 14.21
C LYS A 49 -3.98 10.71 14.40
N HIS A 50 -3.54 9.65 13.75
CA HIS A 50 -4.09 8.30 13.76
C HIS A 50 -3.04 7.26 14.21
N GLY A 51 -2.21 7.59 15.20
CA GLY A 51 -1.34 6.65 15.89
C GLY A 51 0.04 6.45 15.27
N PHE A 52 0.34 6.99 14.10
CA PHE A 52 1.67 6.91 13.51
C PHE A 52 2.64 7.91 14.17
N ASP A 53 3.85 7.46 14.47
CA ASP A 53 4.92 8.29 15.02
C ASP A 53 5.65 9.07 13.92
N GLU A 54 5.83 8.43 12.77
CA GLU A 54 6.47 9.00 11.59
C GLU A 54 5.65 8.73 10.33
N SER A 55 5.70 9.65 9.37
CA SER A 55 5.01 9.51 8.10
C SER A 55 5.82 10.11 6.95
N LEU A 56 6.21 9.28 5.99
CA LEU A 56 6.71 9.71 4.68
C LEU A 56 5.59 9.54 3.67
N ARG A 57 4.85 10.59 3.36
CA ARG A 57 3.64 10.51 2.55
C ARG A 57 3.72 11.28 1.24
N MET A 58 2.87 10.91 0.32
CA MET A 58 2.44 11.72 -0.80
C MET A 58 1.11 12.40 -0.44
N ASP A 59 0.87 13.62 -0.91
CA ASP A 59 -0.37 14.34 -0.59
C ASP A 59 -1.60 13.61 -1.14
N GLN A 60 -1.83 13.68 -2.46
CA GLN A 60 -2.94 12.99 -3.13
C GLN A 60 -2.45 11.95 -4.13
N GLY A 61 -1.14 11.85 -4.29
CA GLY A 61 -0.41 11.04 -5.25
C GLY A 61 0.84 11.77 -5.71
N SER A 62 1.62 11.12 -6.53
CA SER A 62 2.85 11.67 -7.09
C SER A 62 3.15 11.07 -8.45
N LEU A 63 3.83 11.78 -9.30
CA LEU A 63 4.54 11.17 -10.42
C LEU A 63 5.64 10.24 -9.88
N PHE A 64 5.95 9.18 -10.60
CA PHE A 64 7.02 8.24 -10.21
C PHE A 64 8.41 8.79 -10.54
N LEU A 65 8.50 9.58 -11.61
CA LEU A 65 9.62 10.40 -12.01
C LEU A 65 9.07 11.68 -12.68
N PRO A 66 9.88 12.74 -12.84
CA PRO A 66 9.49 13.84 -13.71
C PRO A 66 9.13 13.32 -15.11
N GLU A 67 8.07 13.85 -15.71
CA GLU A 67 7.52 13.35 -16.96
C GLU A 67 8.54 13.28 -18.11
N ASN A 68 9.50 14.20 -18.13
CA ASN A 68 10.55 14.31 -19.14
C ASN A 68 11.88 13.70 -18.69
N ASP A 69 11.91 12.88 -17.63
CA ASP A 69 13.13 12.21 -17.19
C ASP A 69 13.54 11.16 -18.26
N PRO A 70 14.83 11.09 -18.66
CA PRO A 70 15.28 10.15 -19.68
C PRO A 70 15.16 8.67 -19.26
N ASN A 71 14.96 8.39 -17.98
CA ASN A 71 14.84 7.06 -17.41
C ASN A 71 13.39 6.61 -17.19
N VAL A 72 12.40 7.38 -17.65
CA VAL A 72 10.98 7.06 -17.51
C VAL A 72 10.38 6.66 -18.85
N ILE A 73 9.44 5.72 -18.82
CA ILE A 73 8.53 5.39 -19.91
C ILE A 73 7.12 5.70 -19.42
N ASN A 74 6.43 6.54 -20.16
CA ASN A 74 5.07 7.00 -19.87
C ASN A 74 4.07 6.33 -20.81
N ALA A 75 2.92 5.88 -20.27
CA ALA A 75 1.78 5.50 -21.07
C ALA A 75 0.62 6.44 -20.74
N LYS A 76 0.38 7.43 -21.60
CA LYS A 76 -0.71 8.39 -21.45
C LYS A 76 -1.97 7.88 -22.15
N LEU A 77 -3.07 7.97 -21.43
CA LEU A 77 -4.37 7.49 -21.89
C LEU A 77 -5.22 8.69 -22.35
N ASP A 78 -5.04 9.10 -23.60
CA ASP A 78 -5.68 10.30 -24.15
C ASP A 78 -7.21 10.25 -24.17
N PHE A 79 -7.80 9.06 -24.06
CA PHE A 79 -9.24 8.87 -23.98
C PHE A 79 -9.81 9.05 -22.55
N ASP A 80 -8.96 8.97 -21.50
CA ASP A 80 -9.42 9.03 -20.11
C ASP A 80 -9.23 10.43 -19.50
N PRO A 81 -10.33 11.10 -19.06
CA PRO A 81 -10.26 12.39 -18.39
C PRO A 81 -9.52 12.35 -17.06
N ILE A 82 -9.59 11.21 -16.34
CA ILE A 82 -8.92 11.05 -15.04
C ILE A 82 -7.41 11.00 -15.25
N ASP A 83 -6.95 10.24 -16.24
CA ASP A 83 -5.53 10.18 -16.57
C ASP A 83 -4.96 11.56 -16.91
N LYS A 84 -5.66 12.32 -17.77
CA LYS A 84 -5.28 13.71 -18.11
C LYS A 84 -5.21 14.61 -16.87
N LEU A 85 -6.17 14.48 -15.95
CA LEU A 85 -6.18 15.22 -14.70
C LEU A 85 -4.97 14.88 -13.84
N LEU A 86 -4.62 13.60 -13.73
CA LEU A 86 -3.47 13.13 -12.95
C LEU A 86 -2.16 13.66 -13.54
N TRP A 87 -1.94 13.53 -14.85
CA TRP A 87 -0.76 14.06 -15.51
C TRP A 87 -0.59 15.57 -15.34
N GLY A 88 -1.70 16.33 -15.34
CA GLY A 88 -1.68 17.79 -15.21
C GLY A 88 -1.47 18.30 -13.79
N ASN A 89 -1.77 17.50 -12.75
CA ASN A 89 -1.85 17.99 -11.38
C ASN A 89 -0.93 17.27 -10.38
N LEU A 90 -0.49 16.05 -10.66
CA LEU A 90 0.36 15.33 -9.71
C LEU A 90 1.78 15.91 -9.67
N PRO A 91 2.28 16.28 -8.49
CA PRO A 91 3.67 16.68 -8.33
C PRO A 91 4.58 15.44 -8.33
N TYR A 92 5.87 15.65 -8.56
CA TYR A 92 6.91 14.67 -8.18
C TYR A 92 7.45 15.08 -6.81
N ALA A 93 6.76 14.64 -5.75
CA ALA A 93 7.04 15.11 -4.39
C ALA A 93 6.53 14.14 -3.31
N VAL A 94 7.19 14.21 -2.15
CA VAL A 94 6.79 13.57 -0.89
C VAL A 94 6.92 14.57 0.26
N ASN A 95 6.28 14.28 1.40
CA ASN A 95 6.39 15.05 2.63
C ASN A 95 6.83 14.11 3.76
N PHE A 96 7.71 14.57 4.63
CA PHE A 96 8.05 13.87 5.86
C PHE A 96 7.40 14.58 7.05
N ASN A 97 6.61 13.86 7.81
CA ASN A 97 5.81 14.37 8.93
C ASN A 97 5.14 15.68 8.56
N GLU A 98 4.37 16.30 8.46
CA GLU A 98 3.75 17.57 8.04
C GLU A 98 4.73 18.65 7.53
N GLY A 99 5.97 18.25 7.23
CA GLY A 99 7.00 19.13 6.69
C GLY A 99 6.76 19.54 5.23
N PRO A 100 7.62 20.40 4.68
CA PRO A 100 7.48 20.88 3.30
C PRO A 100 7.64 19.74 2.29
N ARG A 101 7.09 19.97 1.09
CA ARG A 101 7.30 19.06 -0.05
C ARG A 101 8.77 18.99 -0.40
N MET A 102 9.25 17.78 -0.62
CA MET A 102 10.61 17.50 -1.10
C MET A 102 10.57 16.52 -2.28
N LYS A 103 11.55 16.63 -3.17
CA LYS A 103 11.66 15.71 -4.31
C LYS A 103 12.26 14.38 -3.86
N PRO A 104 11.63 13.24 -4.21
CA PRO A 104 12.24 11.92 -4.02
C PRO A 104 13.56 11.82 -4.79
N LYS A 105 14.44 10.89 -4.38
CA LYS A 105 15.66 10.57 -5.14
C LYS A 105 15.41 9.39 -6.06
N GLY A 106 15.30 9.64 -7.36
CA GLY A 106 15.04 8.61 -8.37
C GLY A 106 13.57 8.15 -8.40
N HIS A 107 13.32 6.98 -8.96
CA HIS A 107 11.96 6.46 -9.11
C HIS A 107 11.26 6.28 -7.77
N LEU A 108 10.04 6.81 -7.66
CA LEU A 108 9.30 6.89 -6.40
C LEU A 108 9.17 5.55 -5.67
N THR A 109 8.84 4.47 -6.40
CA THR A 109 8.71 3.12 -5.79
C THR A 109 10.03 2.68 -5.16
N ASP A 110 11.16 2.87 -5.86
CA ASP A 110 12.49 2.54 -5.33
C ASP A 110 12.87 3.45 -4.14
N TYR A 111 12.51 4.74 -4.20
CA TYR A 111 12.76 5.67 -3.12
C TYR A 111 12.02 5.26 -1.84
N LEU A 112 10.71 5.01 -1.94
CA LEU A 112 9.91 4.57 -0.79
C LEU A 112 10.41 3.23 -0.23
N THR A 113 10.81 2.30 -1.09
CA THR A 113 11.42 1.03 -0.68
C THR A 113 12.72 1.24 0.09
N ASN A 114 13.59 2.12 -0.39
CA ASN A 114 14.86 2.39 0.28
C ASN A 114 14.66 3.06 1.64
N GLU A 115 13.65 3.91 1.77
CA GLU A 115 13.28 4.49 3.07
C GLU A 115 12.69 3.41 4.00
N ALA A 116 11.88 2.47 3.50
CA ALA A 116 11.40 1.34 4.28
C ALA A 116 12.54 0.45 4.80
N VAL A 117 13.57 0.20 3.97
CA VAL A 117 14.77 -0.54 4.40
C VAL A 117 15.48 0.18 5.55
N LYS A 118 15.67 1.50 5.46
CA LYS A 118 16.27 2.29 6.55
C LYS A 118 15.43 2.23 7.84
N VAL A 119 14.10 2.28 7.70
CA VAL A 119 13.18 2.13 8.85
C VAL A 119 13.40 0.78 9.55
N ILE A 120 13.54 -0.31 8.81
CA ILE A 120 13.82 -1.64 9.36
C ILE A 120 15.16 -1.62 10.13
N GLU A 121 16.22 -1.11 9.52
CA GLU A 121 17.55 -1.03 10.14
C GLU A 121 17.54 -0.22 11.44
N LEU A 122 16.83 0.90 11.46
CA LEU A 122 16.74 1.78 12.63
C LEU A 122 15.86 1.21 13.76
N ASN A 123 14.90 0.36 13.42
CA ASN A 123 13.93 -0.17 14.37
C ASN A 123 14.13 -1.65 14.76
N LYS A 124 15.17 -2.31 14.27
CA LYS A 124 15.43 -3.75 14.51
C LYS A 124 15.47 -4.18 15.97
N ASN A 125 15.74 -3.27 16.91
CA ASN A 125 15.89 -3.54 18.33
C ASN A 125 14.63 -3.18 19.15
N ARG A 126 13.53 -2.83 18.51
CA ARG A 126 12.24 -2.53 19.16
C ARG A 126 11.06 -3.03 18.31
N PRO A 127 9.89 -3.27 18.90
CA PRO A 127 8.70 -3.54 18.12
C PRO A 127 8.36 -2.36 17.19
N PHE A 128 8.01 -2.64 15.95
CA PHE A 128 7.55 -1.62 15.02
C PHE A 128 6.41 -2.14 14.16
N PHE A 129 5.56 -1.22 13.74
CA PHE A 129 4.54 -1.43 12.73
C PHE A 129 4.81 -0.48 11.55
N MET A 130 4.97 -1.02 10.37
CA MET A 130 5.18 -0.25 9.16
C MET A 130 4.04 -0.48 8.18
N TYR A 131 3.26 0.58 7.91
CA TYR A 131 2.27 0.60 6.86
C TYR A 131 2.91 1.11 5.57
N MET A 132 3.29 0.17 4.68
CA MET A 132 3.93 0.46 3.41
C MET A 132 2.87 0.54 2.30
N ALA A 133 2.36 1.73 2.04
CA ALA A 133 1.31 2.01 1.06
C ALA A 133 1.90 2.50 -0.27
N TYR A 134 2.39 1.59 -1.09
CA TYR A 134 2.92 1.94 -2.42
C TYR A 134 1.89 2.68 -3.26
N TRP A 135 2.33 3.69 -4.01
CA TRP A 135 1.53 4.33 -5.04
C TRP A 135 1.38 3.45 -6.29
N ALA A 136 2.43 2.71 -6.63
CA ALA A 136 2.39 1.73 -7.70
C ALA A 136 1.43 0.56 -7.30
N VAL A 137 0.58 0.14 -8.19
CA VAL A 137 0.60 0.38 -9.63
C VAL A 137 -0.53 1.35 -10.09
N HIS A 138 -0.87 2.34 -9.28
CA HIS A 138 -1.90 3.35 -9.64
C HIS A 138 -1.44 4.19 -10.83
N SER A 139 -2.39 4.68 -11.63
CA SER A 139 -2.11 5.70 -12.66
C SER A 139 -1.60 7.02 -12.03
N PRO A 140 -0.79 7.83 -12.76
CA PRO A 140 -0.43 7.68 -14.15
C PRO A 140 0.51 6.50 -14.40
N LEU A 141 0.37 5.84 -15.56
CA LEU A 141 1.23 4.71 -15.90
C LEU A 141 2.63 5.19 -16.27
N GLN A 142 3.54 5.08 -15.32
CA GLN A 142 4.95 5.50 -15.43
C GLN A 142 5.87 4.40 -14.92
N ALA A 143 6.72 3.86 -15.78
CA ALA A 143 7.68 2.84 -15.41
C ALA A 143 9.13 3.30 -15.57
N LYS A 144 10.05 2.66 -14.86
CA LYS A 144 11.47 2.78 -15.14
C LYS A 144 11.76 2.18 -16.50
N LYS A 145 12.53 2.90 -17.31
CA LYS A 145 12.95 2.45 -18.63
C LYS A 145 13.64 1.08 -18.58
N GLU A 146 14.53 0.87 -17.61
CA GLU A 146 15.26 -0.40 -17.46
C GLU A 146 14.34 -1.60 -17.18
N ASP A 147 13.22 -1.41 -16.47
CA ASP A 147 12.25 -2.47 -16.18
C ASP A 147 11.35 -2.71 -17.40
N TYR A 148 10.95 -1.66 -18.09
CA TYR A 148 10.20 -1.75 -19.33
C TYR A 148 10.97 -2.49 -20.43
N GLU A 149 12.28 -2.24 -20.57
CA GLU A 149 13.12 -2.89 -21.57
C GLU A 149 13.25 -4.40 -21.36
N LYS A 150 13.27 -4.87 -20.10
CA LYS A 150 13.30 -6.31 -19.75
C LYS A 150 12.04 -7.07 -20.18
N LEU A 151 10.94 -6.38 -20.39
CA LEU A 151 9.63 -6.95 -20.74
C LEU A 151 9.32 -6.81 -22.24
N SER A 152 10.34 -6.86 -23.11
CA SER A 152 10.20 -6.64 -24.56
C SER A 152 9.29 -7.66 -25.27
N TYR A 153 8.98 -8.79 -24.63
CA TYR A 153 8.04 -9.79 -25.11
C TYR A 153 6.55 -9.38 -24.96
N ILE A 154 6.25 -8.34 -24.17
CA ILE A 154 4.90 -7.76 -24.07
C ILE A 154 4.76 -6.69 -25.14
N ASN A 155 3.89 -6.92 -26.12
CA ASN A 155 3.71 -6.05 -27.27
C ASN A 155 2.84 -4.81 -27.01
N ASN A 156 1.83 -4.94 -26.14
CA ASN A 156 0.97 -3.82 -25.79
C ASN A 156 1.75 -2.85 -24.87
N HIS A 157 1.75 -1.57 -25.25
CA HIS A 157 2.57 -0.56 -24.56
C HIS A 157 2.10 -0.32 -23.11
N GLU A 158 0.80 -0.13 -22.92
CA GLU A 158 0.20 0.15 -21.61
C GLU A 158 0.38 -1.05 -20.67
N GLU A 159 0.14 -2.26 -21.16
CA GLU A 159 0.34 -3.50 -20.43
C GLU A 159 1.81 -3.67 -20.02
N ARG A 160 2.73 -3.38 -20.93
CA ARG A 160 4.17 -3.46 -20.65
C ARG A 160 4.63 -2.44 -19.63
N VAL A 161 4.10 -1.20 -19.66
CA VAL A 161 4.37 -0.18 -18.64
C VAL A 161 3.82 -0.63 -17.29
N LEU A 162 2.57 -1.11 -17.24
CA LEU A 162 1.97 -1.63 -16.01
C LEU A 162 2.77 -2.82 -15.44
N ALA A 163 3.15 -3.78 -16.27
CA ALA A 163 3.97 -4.92 -15.86
C ALA A 163 5.35 -4.49 -15.30
N ALA A 164 5.96 -3.46 -15.88
CA ALA A 164 7.21 -2.89 -15.37
C ALA A 164 7.01 -2.18 -14.02
N MET A 165 5.85 -1.54 -13.79
CA MET A 165 5.49 -1.00 -12.48
C MET A 165 5.30 -2.11 -11.43
N VAL A 166 4.65 -3.23 -11.78
CA VAL A 166 4.53 -4.41 -10.92
C VAL A 166 5.92 -4.96 -10.58
N MET A 167 6.81 -5.11 -11.57
CA MET A 167 8.19 -5.56 -11.35
C MET A 167 8.94 -4.67 -10.35
N SER A 168 8.72 -3.37 -10.36
CA SER A 168 9.37 -2.47 -9.39
C SER A 168 8.85 -2.65 -7.97
N VAL A 169 7.55 -2.98 -7.79
CA VAL A 169 6.97 -3.32 -6.48
C VAL A 169 7.51 -4.65 -5.98
N ASP A 170 7.51 -5.68 -6.83
CA ASP A 170 8.03 -7.02 -6.49
C ASP A 170 9.50 -6.93 -6.03
N ARG A 171 10.33 -6.21 -6.78
CA ARG A 171 11.71 -5.93 -6.36
C ARG A 171 11.79 -5.20 -5.01
N GLY A 172 10.85 -4.27 -4.76
CA GLY A 172 10.74 -3.55 -3.50
C GLY A 172 10.43 -4.49 -2.33
N VAL A 173 9.47 -5.38 -2.48
CA VAL A 173 9.13 -6.42 -1.49
C VAL A 173 10.34 -7.32 -1.23
N GLY A 174 11.05 -7.73 -2.29
CA GLY A 174 12.29 -8.50 -2.16
C GLY A 174 13.36 -7.81 -1.32
N LYS A 175 13.57 -6.49 -1.51
CA LYS A 175 14.52 -5.69 -0.71
C LYS A 175 14.08 -5.58 0.76
N ILE A 176 12.80 -5.37 1.03
CA ILE A 176 12.25 -5.31 2.39
C ILE A 176 12.46 -6.63 3.10
N ARG A 177 12.12 -7.76 2.47
CA ARG A 177 12.36 -9.09 3.03
C ARG A 177 13.83 -9.33 3.35
N LYS A 178 14.70 -8.99 2.39
CA LYS A 178 16.15 -9.12 2.59
C LYS A 178 16.65 -8.26 3.76
N ALA A 179 16.16 -7.04 3.93
CA ALA A 179 16.52 -6.20 5.07
C ALA A 179 16.11 -6.82 6.41
N LEU A 180 14.95 -7.48 6.48
CA LEU A 180 14.52 -8.21 7.68
C LEU A 180 15.44 -9.41 7.96
N GLU A 181 15.79 -10.19 6.94
CA GLU A 181 16.71 -11.32 7.02
C GLU A 181 18.12 -10.87 7.48
N ASP A 182 18.68 -9.83 6.84
CA ASP A 182 20.02 -9.30 7.14
C ASP A 182 20.12 -8.76 8.58
N ASN A 183 19.00 -8.32 9.16
CA ASN A 183 18.92 -7.87 10.55
C ASN A 183 18.45 -8.97 11.53
N GLY A 184 18.20 -10.20 11.07
CA GLY A 184 17.84 -11.35 11.89
C GLY A 184 16.46 -11.27 12.54
N ILE A 185 15.54 -10.49 12.00
CA ILE A 185 14.20 -10.28 12.53
C ILE A 185 13.08 -10.82 11.61
N ASP A 186 13.43 -11.41 10.47
CA ASP A 186 12.51 -11.96 9.47
C ASP A 186 11.53 -12.98 10.07
N LYS A 187 12.03 -13.88 10.93
CA LYS A 187 11.21 -14.94 11.55
C LYS A 187 10.17 -14.40 12.52
N ASN A 188 10.46 -13.28 13.17
CA ASN A 188 9.58 -12.62 14.15
C ASN A 188 8.83 -11.40 13.57
N THR A 189 8.81 -11.27 12.26
CA THR A 189 8.07 -10.22 11.56
C THR A 189 6.97 -10.84 10.69
N ILE A 190 5.73 -10.40 10.92
CA ILE A 190 4.63 -10.72 10.01
C ILE A 190 4.61 -9.72 8.86
N ILE A 191 4.55 -10.23 7.63
CA ILE A 191 4.38 -9.43 6.41
C ILE A 191 3.03 -9.80 5.81
N VAL A 192 2.17 -8.80 5.61
CA VAL A 192 0.93 -8.94 4.83
C VAL A 192 1.09 -8.12 3.55
N PHE A 193 0.94 -8.78 2.40
CA PHE A 193 0.90 -8.13 1.10
C PHE A 193 -0.51 -8.25 0.54
N THR A 194 -1.11 -7.11 0.24
CA THR A 194 -2.47 -7.02 -0.31
C THR A 194 -2.62 -5.78 -1.19
N SER A 195 -3.81 -5.57 -1.75
CA SER A 195 -4.20 -4.38 -2.50
C SER A 195 -5.45 -3.75 -1.88
N ASP A 196 -5.73 -2.50 -2.22
CA ASP A 196 -6.93 -1.79 -1.77
C ASP A 196 -8.16 -2.15 -2.61
N ASN A 197 -7.98 -2.49 -3.90
CA ASN A 197 -9.04 -2.86 -4.84
C ASN A 197 -8.49 -3.59 -6.06
N GLY A 198 -9.39 -4.13 -6.88
CA GLY A 198 -9.05 -4.70 -8.17
C GLY A 198 -8.58 -3.65 -9.19
N ALA A 199 -8.03 -4.11 -10.31
CA ALA A 199 -7.52 -3.23 -11.35
C ALA A 199 -8.64 -2.36 -11.96
N PRO A 200 -8.36 -1.08 -12.33
CA PRO A 200 -9.35 -0.19 -12.90
C PRO A 200 -9.65 -0.54 -14.36
N GLY A 201 -10.92 -0.40 -14.77
CA GLY A 201 -11.34 -0.63 -16.16
C GLY A 201 -10.99 0.51 -17.13
N TYR A 202 -10.68 1.69 -16.58
CA TYR A 202 -10.44 2.91 -17.36
C TYR A 202 -9.02 3.07 -17.89
N ILE A 203 -8.09 2.16 -17.58
CA ILE A 203 -6.71 2.22 -18.09
C ILE A 203 -6.51 1.49 -19.44
N GLY A 204 -7.59 1.14 -20.15
CA GLY A 204 -7.50 0.52 -21.46
C GLY A 204 -7.10 -0.96 -21.48
N LEU A 205 -7.05 -1.61 -20.32
CA LEU A 205 -6.64 -3.01 -20.14
C LEU A 205 -7.80 -3.81 -19.52
N PRO A 206 -8.83 -4.17 -20.28
CA PRO A 206 -10.09 -4.75 -19.75
C PRO A 206 -9.91 -6.14 -19.13
N ASP A 207 -8.82 -6.81 -19.44
CA ASP A 207 -8.57 -8.21 -19.08
C ASP A 207 -7.79 -8.42 -17.79
N LEU A 208 -7.37 -7.34 -17.12
CA LEU A 208 -6.52 -7.41 -15.92
C LEU A 208 -7.18 -8.16 -14.75
N ASN A 209 -8.49 -8.11 -14.64
CA ASN A 209 -9.22 -8.78 -13.56
C ASN A 209 -9.75 -10.18 -13.97
N LYS A 210 -9.44 -10.67 -15.17
CA LYS A 210 -9.90 -12.01 -15.58
C LYS A 210 -9.42 -13.10 -14.63
N PRO A 211 -10.23 -14.12 -14.37
CA PRO A 211 -11.54 -14.41 -14.98
C PRO A 211 -12.73 -13.66 -14.33
N TYR A 212 -12.49 -12.76 -13.41
CA TYR A 212 -13.51 -12.08 -12.64
C TYR A 212 -14.15 -10.92 -13.42
N ARG A 213 -15.47 -10.79 -13.27
CA ARG A 213 -16.24 -9.67 -13.82
C ARG A 213 -16.00 -8.40 -13.01
N GLY A 214 -15.96 -7.24 -13.69
CA GLY A 214 -15.90 -5.93 -13.08
C GLY A 214 -14.46 -5.46 -12.83
N TRP A 215 -14.36 -4.31 -12.18
CA TRP A 215 -13.12 -3.58 -11.93
C TRP A 215 -13.28 -2.67 -10.72
N LYS A 216 -12.23 -1.98 -10.31
CA LYS A 216 -12.25 -0.91 -9.31
C LYS A 216 -13.50 -0.04 -9.47
N LEU A 217 -14.17 0.33 -8.38
CA LEU A 217 -15.45 1.03 -8.28
C LEU A 217 -16.69 0.16 -8.49
N THR A 218 -16.54 -1.14 -8.77
CA THR A 218 -17.67 -2.07 -8.83
C THR A 218 -17.63 -3.07 -7.68
N HIS A 219 -18.82 -3.57 -7.27
CA HIS A 219 -18.95 -4.61 -6.24
C HIS A 219 -18.87 -6.04 -6.81
N PHE A 220 -18.46 -6.19 -8.07
CA PHE A 220 -18.19 -7.50 -8.65
C PHE A 220 -16.81 -8.02 -8.21
N GLU A 221 -16.58 -9.32 -8.35
CA GLU A 221 -15.33 -9.99 -7.98
C GLU A 221 -14.09 -9.27 -8.54
N GLY A 222 -14.11 -8.79 -9.79
CA GLY A 222 -12.99 -8.05 -10.37
C GLY A 222 -12.68 -6.71 -9.70
N GLY A 223 -13.60 -6.19 -8.86
CA GLY A 223 -13.37 -4.96 -8.07
C GLY A 223 -12.87 -5.23 -6.66
N VAL A 224 -13.16 -6.42 -6.10
CA VAL A 224 -12.94 -6.73 -4.69
C VAL A 224 -12.04 -7.96 -4.45
N HIS A 225 -11.87 -8.82 -5.44
CA HIS A 225 -10.98 -9.99 -5.35
C HIS A 225 -9.53 -9.55 -5.61
N ILE A 226 -8.79 -9.39 -4.54
CA ILE A 226 -7.43 -8.85 -4.53
C ILE A 226 -6.43 -9.91 -4.04
N PRO A 227 -5.14 -9.81 -4.39
CA PRO A 227 -4.12 -10.67 -3.82
C PRO A 227 -4.03 -10.47 -2.30
N PHE A 228 -3.86 -11.58 -1.57
CA PHE A 228 -3.63 -11.57 -0.13
C PHE A 228 -2.58 -12.63 0.21
N ILE A 229 -1.40 -12.19 0.63
CA ILE A 229 -0.27 -13.07 0.94
C ILE A 229 0.23 -12.74 2.35
N VAL A 230 0.38 -13.77 3.19
CA VAL A 230 0.92 -13.63 4.55
C VAL A 230 2.21 -14.42 4.67
N ASN A 231 3.23 -13.79 5.21
CA ASN A 231 4.49 -14.42 5.59
C ASN A 231 4.77 -14.18 7.06
N TYR A 232 4.81 -15.26 7.85
CA TYR A 232 5.17 -15.23 9.27
C TYR A 232 5.88 -16.54 9.64
N PRO A 233 7.18 -16.66 9.35
CA PRO A 233 7.89 -17.94 9.40
C PRO A 233 7.85 -18.67 10.74
N ASN A 234 7.77 -17.94 11.86
CA ASN A 234 7.68 -18.56 13.19
C ASN A 234 6.31 -19.23 13.46
N LYS A 235 5.27 -18.89 12.72
CA LYS A 235 3.92 -19.40 13.01
C LYS A 235 3.19 -20.01 11.82
N ILE A 236 3.44 -19.52 10.62
CA ILE A 236 2.74 -19.96 9.41
C ILE A 236 3.70 -20.78 8.54
N PRO A 237 3.41 -22.07 8.31
CA PRO A 237 4.20 -22.91 7.41
C PRO A 237 4.23 -22.34 5.98
N ALA A 238 5.38 -22.45 5.32
CA ALA A 238 5.54 -21.96 3.95
C ALA A 238 4.79 -22.83 2.93
N GLY A 239 4.39 -22.21 1.81
CA GLY A 239 3.80 -22.90 0.65
C GLY A 239 2.34 -23.33 0.83
N GLN A 240 1.65 -22.82 1.84
CA GLN A 240 0.23 -23.12 2.03
C GLN A 240 -0.66 -22.24 1.14
N ILE A 241 -1.78 -22.80 0.72
CA ILE A 241 -2.88 -22.09 0.07
C ILE A 241 -4.09 -22.22 0.98
N TYR A 242 -4.60 -21.09 1.44
CA TYR A 242 -5.83 -21.01 2.18
C TYR A 242 -6.99 -20.65 1.24
N ASN A 243 -8.03 -21.48 1.19
CA ASN A 243 -9.15 -21.29 0.27
C ASN A 243 -10.36 -20.58 0.92
N GLY A 244 -10.28 -20.24 2.20
CA GLY A 244 -11.29 -19.44 2.87
C GLY A 244 -11.28 -17.97 2.40
N ARG A 245 -12.38 -17.29 2.66
CA ARG A 245 -12.49 -15.86 2.35
C ARG A 245 -11.77 -15.05 3.41
N ILE A 246 -10.96 -14.09 2.98
CA ILE A 246 -10.26 -13.13 3.84
C ILE A 246 -10.61 -11.71 3.36
N SER A 247 -10.81 -10.82 4.31
CA SER A 247 -11.00 -9.39 4.06
C SER A 247 -9.85 -8.57 4.61
N ASN A 248 -9.59 -7.39 4.05
CA ASN A 248 -8.66 -6.43 4.65
C ASN A 248 -9.08 -6.01 6.08
N MET A 249 -10.36 -6.11 6.43
CA MET A 249 -10.87 -5.86 7.79
C MET A 249 -10.30 -6.87 8.81
N ASP A 250 -9.97 -8.09 8.39
CA ASP A 250 -9.43 -9.14 9.26
C ASP A 250 -8.02 -8.82 9.76
N ILE A 251 -7.31 -7.93 9.09
CA ILE A 251 -5.95 -7.51 9.47
C ILE A 251 -5.98 -6.85 10.85
N PHE A 252 -6.97 -5.98 11.12
CA PHE A 252 -7.10 -5.31 12.41
C PHE A 252 -7.26 -6.32 13.56
N SER A 253 -8.22 -7.25 13.44
CA SER A 253 -8.47 -8.27 14.45
C SER A 253 -7.27 -9.20 14.65
N THR A 254 -6.61 -9.58 13.56
CA THR A 254 -5.43 -10.45 13.59
C THR A 254 -4.24 -9.78 14.26
N PHE A 255 -3.97 -8.52 13.95
CA PHE A 255 -2.86 -7.79 14.56
C PHE A 255 -3.12 -7.44 16.02
N SER A 256 -4.38 -7.15 16.39
CA SER A 256 -4.78 -6.98 17.79
C SER A 256 -4.45 -8.22 18.62
N GLU A 257 -4.82 -9.40 18.15
CA GLU A 257 -4.55 -10.65 18.84
C GLU A 257 -3.05 -10.97 18.93
N ILE A 258 -2.30 -10.77 17.82
CA ILE A 258 -0.84 -10.98 17.80
C ILE A 258 -0.14 -10.06 18.81
N ALA A 259 -0.63 -8.85 18.99
CA ALA A 259 -0.12 -7.89 19.97
C ALA A 259 -0.59 -8.17 21.41
N GLY A 260 -1.39 -9.23 21.62
CA GLY A 260 -1.93 -9.59 22.93
C GLY A 260 -3.05 -8.67 23.42
N LEU A 261 -3.67 -7.96 22.50
CA LEU A 261 -4.79 -7.05 22.78
C LEU A 261 -6.12 -7.78 22.59
N LYS A 262 -6.97 -7.65 23.59
CA LYS A 262 -8.39 -7.99 23.41
C LYS A 262 -9.13 -6.71 23.06
N PRO A 263 -9.86 -6.67 21.94
CA PRO A 263 -10.73 -5.55 21.65
C PRO A 263 -11.65 -5.31 22.86
N THR A 264 -11.76 -4.06 23.28
CA THR A 264 -12.72 -3.71 24.32
C THR A 264 -14.12 -3.90 23.78
N ASN A 265 -15.06 -4.31 24.63
CA ASN A 265 -16.48 -4.55 24.23
C ASN A 265 -17.18 -3.28 23.68
N ASP A 266 -16.50 -2.15 23.72
CA ASP A 266 -17.04 -0.86 23.29
C ASP A 266 -16.79 -0.55 21.80
N ILE A 267 -16.05 -1.44 21.08
CA ILE A 267 -15.73 -1.25 19.67
C ILE A 267 -16.32 -2.42 18.88
N GLU A 268 -17.23 -2.10 17.98
CA GLU A 268 -17.75 -3.07 17.00
C GLU A 268 -16.68 -3.34 15.93
N ILE A 269 -16.23 -4.59 15.79
CA ILE A 269 -15.20 -5.00 14.85
C ILE A 269 -15.79 -6.01 13.88
N ASP A 270 -15.83 -5.65 12.60
CA ASP A 270 -16.37 -6.52 11.55
C ASP A 270 -15.42 -7.65 11.14
N GLY A 271 -14.10 -7.46 11.31
CA GLY A 271 -13.08 -8.43 10.93
C GLY A 271 -12.89 -9.54 11.96
N VAL A 272 -12.36 -10.68 11.52
CA VAL A 272 -12.03 -11.83 12.37
C VAL A 272 -10.52 -12.05 12.45
N ASN A 273 -10.05 -12.67 13.55
CA ASN A 273 -8.66 -13.11 13.62
C ASN A 273 -8.45 -14.32 12.71
N ILE A 274 -7.67 -14.15 11.65
CA ILE A 274 -7.39 -15.21 10.66
C ILE A 274 -6.17 -16.08 11.03
N LEU A 275 -5.38 -15.71 12.04
CA LEU A 275 -4.17 -16.44 12.38
C LEU A 275 -4.40 -17.93 12.65
N PRO A 276 -5.41 -18.37 13.44
CA PRO A 276 -5.66 -19.77 13.70
C PRO A 276 -5.96 -20.60 12.44
N TYR A 277 -6.55 -19.98 11.43
CA TYR A 277 -6.81 -20.63 10.13
C TYR A 277 -5.52 -20.75 9.31
N LEU A 278 -4.67 -19.72 9.34
CA LEU A 278 -3.39 -19.72 8.61
C LEU A 278 -2.35 -20.65 9.25
N THR A 279 -2.41 -20.87 10.56
CA THR A 279 -1.54 -21.83 11.28
C THR A 279 -2.02 -23.26 11.20
N GLY A 280 -3.27 -23.48 10.76
CA GLY A 280 -3.91 -24.82 10.73
C GLY A 280 -4.47 -25.28 12.06
N GLU A 281 -4.56 -24.41 13.05
CA GLU A 281 -5.21 -24.71 14.35
C GLU A 281 -6.72 -24.89 14.20
N ILE A 282 -7.32 -24.19 13.24
CA ILE A 282 -8.73 -24.29 12.88
C ILE A 282 -8.82 -24.67 11.38
N GLN A 283 -9.60 -25.69 11.07
CA GLN A 283 -9.92 -26.03 9.68
C GLN A 283 -11.05 -25.11 9.21
N GLY A 284 -10.82 -24.39 8.10
CA GLY A 284 -11.81 -23.52 7.48
C GLY A 284 -12.63 -24.22 6.41
#